data_f7401e7afd8687e13f6e9dabd5f374b6
#
_entry.id   f7401e7afd8687e13f6e9dabd5f374b6
#
_cell.length_a   1.000
_cell.length_b   1.000
_cell.length_c   1.000
_cell.angle_alpha   90.00
_cell.angle_beta   90.00
_cell.angle_gamma   90.00
#
_symmetry.space_group_name_H-M   'P 1'
#
loop_
_entity.id
_entity.type
_entity.pdbx_description
1 polymer ?
#
loop_
_entity_poly.entity_id
_entity_poly.type
_entity_poly.pdbx_seq_one_letter_code
_entity_poly.pdbx_strand_id
1 'polypeptide(L)'
;MKLVVKPLSLACALALGLAFSATVPTSAFAEPAHATASADQATTQTAPKLHAAMRGLWHGHLVATHDYALAVHAGNKAHENSAADAVVANAKDLANAVAGFYGKDAGDGLFKLLAGHWGGVKAMTDNAKSGDAAGEKKALEASLTNAADIATFLAGANPNWTEGALNGALAMHVNDHKLQLDQMMSNAPAAEQAKSWEGMQKHMDMIADVLADGIAKQFPDKAN
;
A
#
# COMPACT_ATOMS: atom_id res chain seq x y z
N MET A 1 -14.47 2.23 -53.05
CA MET A 1 -13.98 3.62 -52.96
C MET A 1 -12.70 3.57 -52.09
N LYS A 2 -11.52 3.65 -52.72
CA LYS A 2 -10.21 3.54 -52.06
C LYS A 2 -9.75 4.95 -51.71
N LEU A 3 -9.55 5.26 -50.44
CA LEU A 3 -8.91 6.51 -49.99
C LEU A 3 -7.39 6.31 -49.99
N VAL A 4 -6.73 7.14 -50.81
CA VAL A 4 -5.27 7.25 -50.90
C VAL A 4 -4.81 8.34 -49.93
N VAL A 5 -3.98 8.03 -48.98
CA VAL A 5 -3.34 9.00 -48.07
C VAL A 5 -1.92 9.26 -48.56
N LYS A 6 -1.61 10.52 -48.89
CA LYS A 6 -0.29 10.98 -49.31
C LYS A 6 0.62 11.25 -48.08
N PRO A 7 1.92 10.98 -48.16
CA PRO A 7 2.86 11.37 -47.09
C PRO A 7 3.28 12.84 -47.24
N LEU A 8 3.33 13.54 -46.13
CA LEU A 8 3.83 14.93 -46.04
C LEU A 8 5.32 14.89 -45.69
N SER A 9 6.12 15.40 -46.63
CA SER A 9 7.58 15.53 -46.45
C SER A 9 7.86 16.82 -45.68
N LEU A 10 8.65 16.73 -44.60
CA LEU A 10 9.14 17.87 -43.81
C LEU A 10 10.62 18.11 -44.17
N ALA A 11 10.89 19.26 -44.75
CA ALA A 11 12.22 19.73 -45.17
C ALA A 11 13.01 20.28 -43.99
N CYS A 12 14.28 19.85 -43.88
CA CYS A 12 15.29 20.44 -42.98
C CYS A 12 15.72 21.82 -43.51
N ALA A 13 15.68 22.84 -42.66
CA ALA A 13 16.37 24.11 -42.90
C ALA A 13 17.57 24.21 -41.89
N LEU A 14 18.78 24.19 -42.44
CA LEU A 14 20.01 24.56 -41.74
C LEU A 14 20.06 26.10 -41.66
N ALA A 15 20.27 26.65 -40.46
CA ALA A 15 20.68 28.04 -40.27
C ALA A 15 22.09 28.08 -39.59
N LEU A 16 23.05 28.63 -40.34
CA LEU A 16 24.38 28.99 -39.80
C LEU A 16 24.20 30.22 -38.88
N GLY A 17 24.79 30.18 -37.68
CA GLY A 17 24.78 31.26 -36.72
C GLY A 17 26.19 31.60 -36.24
N LEU A 18 26.51 32.83 -36.19
CA LEU A 18 27.75 33.51 -35.90
C LEU A 18 28.31 33.29 -34.48
N ALA A 19 29.60 33.08 -34.40
CA ALA A 19 30.35 33.06 -33.14
C ALA A 19 30.56 34.51 -32.62
N PHE A 20 30.09 34.76 -31.39
CA PHE A 20 30.46 35.94 -30.61
C PHE A 20 31.37 35.48 -29.46
N SER A 21 32.67 35.86 -29.56
CA SER A 21 33.62 35.67 -28.47
C SER A 21 33.44 36.82 -27.46
N ALA A 22 32.86 36.53 -26.32
CA ALA A 22 32.85 37.44 -25.17
C ALA A 22 33.83 36.91 -24.11
N THR A 23 34.90 37.62 -23.90
CA THR A 23 35.85 37.41 -22.80
C THR A 23 35.19 37.83 -21.49
N VAL A 24 34.94 36.86 -20.59
CA VAL A 24 34.48 37.11 -19.23
C VAL A 24 35.68 37.08 -18.29
N PRO A 25 35.84 38.06 -17.38
CA PRO A 25 36.93 38.03 -16.40
C PRO A 25 36.68 36.93 -15.37
N THR A 26 37.68 36.10 -15.13
CA THR A 26 37.72 35.08 -14.08
C THR A 26 37.79 35.74 -12.70
N SER A 27 36.64 35.86 -12.04
CA SER A 27 36.57 36.08 -10.60
C SER A 27 36.76 34.73 -9.92
N ALA A 28 37.87 34.60 -9.20
CA ALA A 28 38.15 33.46 -8.35
C ALA A 28 37.11 33.42 -7.21
N PHE A 29 36.11 32.58 -7.36
CA PHE A 29 35.26 32.22 -6.21
C PHE A 29 35.98 31.14 -5.41
N ALA A 30 36.30 31.48 -4.16
CA ALA A 30 36.77 30.52 -3.19
C ALA A 30 35.72 29.43 -3.01
N GLU A 31 36.14 28.21 -3.23
CA GLU A 31 35.34 26.99 -3.01
C GLU A 31 34.98 26.91 -1.52
N PRO A 32 33.68 26.84 -1.14
CA PRO A 32 33.34 26.58 0.26
C PRO A 32 33.76 25.15 0.58
N ALA A 33 34.61 25.02 1.62
CA ALA A 33 34.99 23.73 2.17
C ALA A 33 33.75 22.88 2.36
N HIS A 34 33.63 21.77 1.62
CA HIS A 34 32.65 20.74 1.88
C HIS A 34 32.94 20.18 3.28
N ALA A 35 32.16 20.64 4.25
CA ALA A 35 32.02 19.93 5.49
C ALA A 35 31.46 18.54 5.12
N THR A 36 32.29 17.51 5.25
CA THR A 36 31.87 16.13 5.23
C THR A 36 30.91 15.95 6.40
N ALA A 37 29.60 16.12 6.13
CA ALA A 37 28.57 15.68 7.04
C ALA A 37 28.74 14.17 7.14
N SER A 38 29.18 13.69 8.29
CA SER A 38 29.19 12.29 8.65
C SER A 38 27.77 11.76 8.54
N ALA A 39 27.51 11.06 7.43
CA ALA A 39 26.32 10.24 7.29
C ALA A 39 26.56 8.99 8.16
N ASP A 40 26.15 9.02 9.39
CA ASP A 40 25.78 7.84 10.16
C ASP A 40 25.04 8.26 11.45
N GLN A 41 23.91 8.93 11.28
CA GLN A 41 22.86 8.83 12.27
C GLN A 41 21.92 7.75 11.76
N ALA A 42 22.25 6.49 12.02
CA ALA A 42 21.25 5.45 12.14
C ALA A 42 20.23 5.96 13.18
N THR A 43 19.10 6.50 12.70
CA THR A 43 18.00 6.87 13.58
C THR A 43 17.57 5.56 14.24
N THR A 44 17.94 5.36 15.50
CA THR A 44 17.47 4.23 16.29
C THR A 44 15.95 4.28 16.27
N GLN A 45 15.34 3.30 15.61
CA GLN A 45 13.88 3.20 15.50
C GLN A 45 13.29 3.17 16.91
N THR A 46 12.42 4.12 17.22
CA THR A 46 11.69 4.16 18.48
C THR A 46 10.78 2.93 18.56
N ALA A 47 10.70 2.24 19.69
CA ALA A 47 9.84 1.10 19.92
C ALA A 47 10.02 -0.07 18.91
N PRO A 48 11.21 -0.65 18.75
CA PRO A 48 11.48 -1.67 17.72
C PRO A 48 10.63 -2.93 17.89
N LYS A 49 10.24 -3.29 19.12
CA LYS A 49 9.35 -4.44 19.38
C LYS A 49 7.94 -4.18 18.85
N LEU A 50 7.41 -2.96 19.01
CA LEU A 50 6.11 -2.59 18.49
C LEU A 50 6.10 -2.62 16.95
N HIS A 51 7.12 -2.07 16.30
CA HIS A 51 7.28 -2.14 14.85
C HIS A 51 7.30 -3.58 14.36
N ALA A 52 8.12 -4.43 14.97
CA ALA A 52 8.19 -5.85 14.61
C ALA A 52 6.84 -6.56 14.78
N ALA A 53 6.13 -6.29 15.88
CA ALA A 53 4.81 -6.86 16.14
C ALA A 53 3.77 -6.39 15.12
N MET A 54 3.72 -5.08 14.82
CA MET A 54 2.81 -4.51 13.83
C MET A 54 3.08 -5.07 12.42
N ARG A 55 4.33 -5.10 11.98
CA ARG A 55 4.69 -5.72 10.70
C ARG A 55 4.30 -7.20 10.65
N GLY A 56 4.51 -7.95 11.72
CA GLY A 56 4.10 -9.36 11.81
C GLY A 56 2.60 -9.55 11.66
N LEU A 57 1.79 -8.73 12.34
CA LEU A 57 0.33 -8.76 12.24
C LEU A 57 -0.17 -8.42 10.82
N TRP A 58 0.36 -7.35 10.23
CA TRP A 58 -0.03 -6.93 8.89
C TRP A 58 0.48 -7.87 7.79
N HIS A 59 1.66 -8.47 7.97
CA HIS A 59 2.13 -9.54 7.10
C HIS A 59 1.21 -10.77 7.17
N GLY A 60 0.78 -11.16 8.38
CA GLY A 60 -0.22 -12.22 8.57
C GLY A 60 -1.53 -11.94 7.82
N HIS A 61 -1.97 -10.67 7.80
CA HIS A 61 -3.13 -10.24 7.01
C HIS A 61 -2.93 -10.50 5.51
N LEU A 62 -1.78 -10.08 4.96
CA LEU A 62 -1.48 -10.29 3.55
C LEU A 62 -1.43 -11.77 3.18
N VAL A 63 -0.76 -12.59 4.00
CA VAL A 63 -0.65 -14.03 3.73
C VAL A 63 -2.03 -14.70 3.75
N ALA A 64 -2.85 -14.43 4.76
CA ALA A 64 -4.17 -15.06 4.87
C ALA A 64 -5.12 -14.66 3.71
N THR A 65 -5.10 -13.39 3.30
CA THR A 65 -5.91 -12.93 2.16
C THR A 65 -5.41 -13.47 0.82
N HIS A 66 -4.10 -13.60 0.65
CA HIS A 66 -3.50 -14.22 -0.52
C HIS A 66 -3.84 -15.71 -0.62
N ASP A 67 -3.74 -16.45 0.50
CA ASP A 67 -4.11 -17.86 0.56
C ASP A 67 -5.58 -18.08 0.22
N TYR A 68 -6.46 -17.19 0.67
CA TYR A 68 -7.86 -17.21 0.27
C TYR A 68 -8.02 -17.06 -1.25
N ALA A 69 -7.36 -16.08 -1.84
CA ALA A 69 -7.43 -15.85 -3.28
C ALA A 69 -6.88 -17.04 -4.09
N LEU A 70 -5.78 -17.65 -3.64
CA LEU A 70 -5.22 -18.87 -4.23
C LEU A 70 -6.20 -20.04 -4.14
N ALA A 71 -6.84 -20.24 -3.00
CA ALA A 71 -7.81 -21.31 -2.80
C ALA A 71 -9.04 -21.15 -3.71
N VAL A 72 -9.55 -19.92 -3.84
CA VAL A 72 -10.65 -19.58 -4.76
C VAL A 72 -10.24 -19.80 -6.20
N HIS A 73 -9.04 -19.32 -6.59
CA HIS A 73 -8.50 -19.53 -7.94
C HIS A 73 -8.38 -21.03 -8.29
N ALA A 74 -7.90 -21.84 -7.36
CA ALA A 74 -7.79 -23.29 -7.49
C ALA A 74 -9.13 -24.05 -7.41
N GLY A 75 -10.20 -23.40 -6.93
CA GLY A 75 -11.49 -24.05 -6.66
C GLY A 75 -11.48 -25.00 -5.46
N ASN A 76 -10.53 -24.83 -4.53
CA ASN A 76 -10.37 -25.68 -3.35
C ASN A 76 -11.19 -25.14 -2.16
N LYS A 77 -12.45 -25.58 -2.05
CA LYS A 77 -13.41 -25.12 -1.03
C LYS A 77 -12.95 -25.38 0.42
N ALA A 78 -12.25 -26.47 0.69
CA ALA A 78 -11.77 -26.76 2.04
C ALA A 78 -10.69 -25.75 2.46
N HIS A 79 -9.73 -25.44 1.56
CA HIS A 79 -8.71 -24.44 1.79
C HIS A 79 -9.28 -23.03 1.83
N GLU A 80 -10.26 -22.71 0.95
CA GLU A 80 -10.96 -21.42 0.97
C GLU A 80 -11.59 -21.13 2.34
N ASN A 81 -12.27 -22.10 2.94
CA ASN A 81 -12.86 -21.93 4.27
C ASN A 81 -11.80 -21.72 5.34
N SER A 82 -10.73 -22.53 5.35
CA SER A 82 -9.66 -22.38 6.35
C SER A 82 -8.88 -21.07 6.21
N ALA A 83 -8.66 -20.59 4.99
CA ALA A 83 -8.03 -19.31 4.73
C ALA A 83 -8.94 -18.13 5.16
N ALA A 84 -10.24 -18.22 4.91
CA ALA A 84 -11.22 -17.23 5.40
C ALA A 84 -11.21 -17.13 6.93
N ASP A 85 -11.18 -18.28 7.63
CA ASP A 85 -11.07 -18.33 9.08
C ASP A 85 -9.75 -17.70 9.57
N ALA A 86 -8.65 -17.91 8.86
CA ALA A 86 -7.36 -17.30 9.18
C ALA A 86 -7.38 -15.76 9.04
N VAL A 87 -8.06 -15.21 8.01
CA VAL A 87 -8.25 -13.76 7.89
C VAL A 87 -9.03 -13.20 9.08
N VAL A 88 -10.12 -13.86 9.49
CA VAL A 88 -10.91 -13.43 10.65
C VAL A 88 -10.11 -13.51 11.94
N ALA A 89 -9.31 -14.55 12.13
CA ALA A 89 -8.43 -14.69 13.29
C ALA A 89 -7.39 -13.55 13.34
N ASN A 90 -6.73 -13.27 12.21
CA ASN A 90 -5.77 -12.16 12.11
C ASN A 90 -6.44 -10.80 12.38
N ALA A 91 -7.64 -10.55 11.86
CA ALA A 91 -8.38 -9.32 12.15
C ALA A 91 -8.67 -9.15 13.65
N LYS A 92 -8.93 -10.24 14.37
CA LYS A 92 -9.07 -10.20 15.85
C LYS A 92 -7.75 -9.88 16.53
N ASP A 93 -6.64 -10.44 16.07
CA ASP A 93 -5.32 -10.16 16.64
C ASP A 93 -4.92 -8.70 16.43
N LEU A 94 -5.16 -8.12 15.26
CA LEU A 94 -5.00 -6.70 14.99
C LEU A 94 -5.86 -5.82 15.92
N ALA A 95 -7.13 -6.18 16.09
CA ALA A 95 -8.06 -5.48 16.98
C ALA A 95 -7.62 -5.57 18.46
N ASN A 96 -7.14 -6.73 18.90
CA ASN A 96 -6.61 -6.94 20.24
C ASN A 96 -5.33 -6.13 20.49
N ALA A 97 -4.44 -6.02 19.50
CA ALA A 97 -3.25 -5.19 19.60
C ALA A 97 -3.63 -3.71 19.80
N VAL A 98 -4.63 -3.20 19.06
CA VAL A 98 -5.16 -1.85 19.25
C VAL A 98 -5.84 -1.70 20.60
N ALA A 99 -6.64 -2.68 21.02
CA ALA A 99 -7.29 -2.65 22.33
C ALA A 99 -6.28 -2.53 23.51
N GLY A 100 -5.08 -3.08 23.36
CA GLY A 100 -3.99 -2.97 24.33
C GLY A 100 -3.56 -1.53 24.60
N PHE A 101 -3.67 -0.64 23.62
CA PHE A 101 -3.31 0.78 23.72
C PHE A 101 -4.53 1.67 23.97
N TYR A 102 -5.62 1.47 23.23
CA TYR A 102 -6.78 2.36 23.15
C TYR A 102 -8.01 1.87 23.91
N GLY A 103 -7.95 0.69 24.49
CA GLY A 103 -9.07 0.08 25.22
C GLY A 103 -9.98 -0.79 24.34
N LYS A 104 -10.86 -1.54 25.02
CA LYS A 104 -11.72 -2.55 24.37
C LYS A 104 -12.62 -1.98 23.28
N ASP A 105 -13.24 -0.84 23.52
CA ASP A 105 -14.20 -0.24 22.58
C ASP A 105 -13.52 0.14 21.25
N ALA A 106 -12.27 0.62 21.32
CA ALA A 106 -11.47 0.91 20.14
C ALA A 106 -11.11 -0.39 19.38
N GLY A 107 -10.76 -1.46 20.10
CA GLY A 107 -10.53 -2.77 19.49
C GLY A 107 -11.76 -3.31 18.79
N ASP A 108 -12.92 -3.28 19.45
CA ASP A 108 -14.19 -3.75 18.88
C ASP A 108 -14.58 -2.92 17.63
N GLY A 109 -14.37 -1.60 17.68
CA GLY A 109 -14.60 -0.70 16.56
C GLY A 109 -13.71 -1.04 15.35
N LEU A 110 -12.41 -1.24 15.59
CA LEU A 110 -11.47 -1.65 14.54
C LEU A 110 -11.82 -3.02 13.97
N PHE A 111 -12.16 -3.99 14.84
CA PHE A 111 -12.55 -5.33 14.37
C PHE A 111 -13.74 -5.27 13.40
N LYS A 112 -14.76 -4.46 13.71
CA LYS A 112 -15.92 -4.27 12.84
C LYS A 112 -15.51 -3.70 11.47
N LEU A 113 -14.61 -2.74 11.45
CA LEU A 113 -14.09 -2.14 10.21
C LEU A 113 -13.26 -3.14 9.40
N LEU A 114 -12.38 -3.90 10.05
CA LEU A 114 -11.59 -4.96 9.39
C LEU A 114 -12.47 -6.09 8.86
N ALA A 115 -13.55 -6.44 9.54
CA ALA A 115 -14.53 -7.41 9.03
C ALA A 115 -15.24 -6.88 7.77
N GLY A 116 -15.55 -5.58 7.71
CA GLY A 116 -16.06 -4.92 6.51
C GLY A 116 -15.06 -4.93 5.37
N HIS A 117 -13.79 -4.64 5.67
CA HIS A 117 -12.70 -4.71 4.71
C HIS A 117 -12.56 -6.12 4.12
N TRP A 118 -12.50 -7.13 4.98
CA TRP A 118 -12.47 -8.53 4.56
C TRP A 118 -13.68 -8.90 3.66
N GLY A 119 -14.88 -8.46 4.03
CA GLY A 119 -16.07 -8.66 3.20
C GLY A 119 -15.91 -8.11 1.78
N GLY A 120 -15.30 -6.94 1.64
CA GLY A 120 -15.01 -6.32 0.35
C GLY A 120 -13.97 -7.11 -0.46
N VAL A 121 -12.82 -7.46 0.14
CA VAL A 121 -11.76 -8.25 -0.51
C VAL A 121 -12.28 -9.63 -0.92
N LYS A 122 -13.05 -10.29 -0.05
CA LYS A 122 -13.71 -11.56 -0.36
C LYS A 122 -14.64 -11.43 -1.56
N ALA A 123 -15.49 -10.42 -1.57
CA ALA A 123 -16.43 -10.19 -2.68
C ALA A 123 -15.71 -9.88 -3.99
N MET A 124 -14.61 -9.08 -3.97
CA MET A 124 -13.79 -8.88 -5.16
C MET A 124 -13.23 -10.20 -5.70
N THR A 125 -12.69 -11.05 -4.81
CA THR A 125 -12.11 -12.35 -5.18
C THR A 125 -13.17 -13.27 -5.82
N ASP A 126 -14.33 -13.40 -5.19
CA ASP A 126 -15.41 -14.29 -5.63
C ASP A 126 -15.99 -13.82 -6.97
N ASN A 127 -16.19 -12.50 -7.14
CA ASN A 127 -16.69 -11.92 -8.38
C ASN A 127 -15.66 -12.03 -9.52
N ALA A 128 -14.37 -11.77 -9.26
CA ALA A 128 -13.32 -11.97 -10.22
C ALA A 128 -13.25 -13.43 -10.71
N LYS A 129 -13.37 -14.39 -9.77
CA LYS A 129 -13.40 -15.83 -10.12
C LYS A 129 -14.60 -16.23 -10.97
N SER A 130 -15.77 -15.64 -10.69
CA SER A 130 -16.99 -15.92 -11.47
C SER A 130 -17.10 -15.16 -12.78
N GLY A 131 -16.21 -14.19 -13.03
CA GLY A 131 -16.25 -13.30 -14.20
C GLY A 131 -17.32 -12.19 -14.08
N ASP A 132 -17.85 -11.92 -12.89
CA ASP A 132 -18.78 -10.81 -12.65
C ASP A 132 -18.01 -9.49 -12.46
N ALA A 133 -17.66 -8.85 -13.58
CA ALA A 133 -16.94 -7.59 -13.56
C ALA A 133 -17.74 -6.43 -12.89
N ALA A 134 -19.07 -6.47 -12.95
CA ALA A 134 -19.92 -5.46 -12.30
C ALA A 134 -19.92 -5.63 -10.79
N GLY A 135 -20.03 -6.87 -10.31
CA GLY A 135 -19.93 -7.21 -8.89
C GLY A 135 -18.54 -6.91 -8.33
N GLU A 136 -17.47 -7.22 -9.07
CA GLU A 136 -16.09 -6.92 -8.69
C GLU A 136 -15.86 -5.41 -8.54
N LYS A 137 -16.32 -4.60 -9.52
CA LYS A 137 -16.25 -3.14 -9.43
C LYS A 137 -16.97 -2.59 -8.21
N LYS A 138 -18.17 -3.09 -7.93
CA LYS A 138 -18.95 -2.69 -6.75
C LYS A 138 -18.22 -3.07 -5.45
N ALA A 139 -17.59 -4.24 -5.38
CA ALA A 139 -16.80 -4.68 -4.24
C ALA A 139 -15.56 -3.81 -4.03
N LEU A 140 -14.87 -3.40 -5.10
CA LEU A 140 -13.76 -2.45 -5.05
C LEU A 140 -14.20 -1.09 -4.49
N GLU A 141 -15.29 -0.53 -4.99
CA GLU A 141 -15.84 0.74 -4.52
C GLU A 141 -16.21 0.69 -3.02
N ALA A 142 -16.84 -0.41 -2.59
CA ALA A 142 -17.15 -0.63 -1.17
C ALA A 142 -15.89 -0.77 -0.31
N SER A 143 -14.85 -1.43 -0.80
CA SER A 143 -13.55 -1.56 -0.11
C SER A 143 -12.83 -0.22 0.03
N LEU A 144 -12.89 0.64 -0.99
CA LEU A 144 -12.32 1.99 -0.94
C LEU A 144 -13.08 2.88 0.06
N THR A 145 -14.41 2.77 0.11
CA THR A 145 -15.21 3.46 1.15
C THR A 145 -14.84 2.99 2.54
N ASN A 146 -14.73 1.67 2.74
CA ASN A 146 -14.31 1.10 4.03
C ASN A 146 -12.87 1.54 4.42
N ALA A 147 -11.95 1.66 3.46
CA ALA A 147 -10.61 2.19 3.71
C ALA A 147 -10.65 3.63 4.24
N ALA A 148 -11.54 4.48 3.72
CA ALA A 148 -11.77 5.82 4.24
C ALA A 148 -12.36 5.80 5.67
N ASP A 149 -13.30 4.91 5.96
CA ASP A 149 -13.86 4.75 7.30
C ASP A 149 -12.79 4.29 8.32
N ILE A 150 -11.90 3.37 7.91
CA ILE A 150 -10.74 2.96 8.74
C ILE A 150 -9.80 4.15 8.99
N ALA A 151 -9.50 4.94 7.97
CA ALA A 151 -8.63 6.12 8.10
C ALA A 151 -9.22 7.15 9.07
N THR A 152 -10.50 7.45 8.94
CA THR A 152 -11.23 8.35 9.84
C THR A 152 -11.21 7.84 11.28
N PHE A 153 -11.49 6.55 11.48
CA PHE A 153 -11.47 5.92 12.80
C PHE A 153 -10.08 6.01 13.46
N LEU A 154 -9.03 5.65 12.73
CA LEU A 154 -7.66 5.68 13.23
C LEU A 154 -7.20 7.11 13.53
N ALA A 155 -7.44 8.06 12.61
CA ALA A 155 -7.08 9.47 12.82
C ALA A 155 -7.82 10.10 14.00
N GLY A 156 -9.07 9.68 14.25
CA GLY A 156 -9.81 10.08 15.43
C GLY A 156 -9.24 9.55 16.75
N ALA A 157 -8.56 8.41 16.72
CA ALA A 157 -7.96 7.79 17.90
C ALA A 157 -6.56 8.32 18.23
N ASN A 158 -5.81 8.81 17.24
CA ASN A 158 -4.41 9.22 17.44
C ASN A 158 -4.09 10.51 16.67
N PRO A 159 -3.75 11.60 17.35
CA PRO A 159 -3.45 12.90 16.73
C PRO A 159 -2.15 12.90 15.90
N ASN A 160 -1.32 11.84 15.99
CA ASN A 160 -0.12 11.69 15.17
C ASN A 160 -0.42 11.07 13.80
N TRP A 161 -1.64 10.64 13.55
CA TRP A 161 -2.09 10.12 12.26
C TRP A 161 -2.96 11.14 11.53
N THR A 162 -2.60 11.48 10.30
CA THR A 162 -3.45 12.34 9.47
C THR A 162 -4.39 11.47 8.64
N GLU A 163 -5.68 11.81 8.67
CA GLU A 163 -6.71 11.06 7.95
C GLU A 163 -6.40 10.94 6.45
N GLY A 164 -5.97 12.04 5.83
CA GLY A 164 -5.64 12.04 4.39
C GLY A 164 -4.49 11.10 4.02
N ALA A 165 -3.42 11.05 4.86
CA ALA A 165 -2.30 10.14 4.63
C ALA A 165 -2.71 8.68 4.83
N LEU A 166 -3.46 8.38 5.89
CA LEU A 166 -3.99 7.03 6.12
C LEU A 166 -4.92 6.59 5.00
N ASN A 167 -5.85 7.45 4.59
CA ASN A 167 -6.78 7.12 3.49
C ASN A 167 -6.03 6.85 2.19
N GLY A 168 -5.02 7.66 1.84
CA GLY A 168 -4.19 7.42 0.67
C GLY A 168 -3.48 6.07 0.71
N ALA A 169 -2.87 5.73 1.83
CA ALA A 169 -2.16 4.46 2.02
C ALA A 169 -3.12 3.25 1.99
N LEU A 170 -4.25 3.34 2.70
CA LEU A 170 -5.25 2.25 2.73
C LEU A 170 -5.95 2.07 1.38
N ALA A 171 -6.26 3.16 0.65
CA ALA A 171 -6.81 3.07 -0.70
C ALA A 171 -5.82 2.43 -1.68
N MET A 172 -4.52 2.72 -1.56
CA MET A 172 -3.49 2.06 -2.36
C MET A 172 -3.42 0.57 -2.02
N HIS A 173 -3.50 0.19 -0.74
CA HIS A 173 -3.55 -1.21 -0.31
C HIS A 173 -4.76 -1.96 -0.90
N VAL A 174 -5.94 -1.34 -0.96
CA VAL A 174 -7.11 -1.92 -1.65
C VAL A 174 -6.83 -2.16 -3.14
N ASN A 175 -6.15 -1.21 -3.81
CA ASN A 175 -5.76 -1.39 -5.21
C ASN A 175 -4.67 -2.45 -5.41
N ASP A 176 -3.78 -2.65 -4.43
CA ASP A 176 -2.81 -3.75 -4.44
C ASP A 176 -3.51 -5.11 -4.40
N HIS A 177 -4.57 -5.27 -3.57
CA HIS A 177 -5.42 -6.47 -3.60
C HIS A 177 -6.06 -6.66 -4.98
N LYS A 178 -6.64 -5.59 -5.55
CA LYS A 178 -7.25 -5.66 -6.89
C LYS A 178 -6.24 -6.13 -7.95
N LEU A 179 -5.06 -5.52 -7.98
CA LEU A 179 -4.00 -5.88 -8.92
C LEU A 179 -3.58 -7.35 -8.77
N GLN A 180 -3.38 -7.81 -7.53
CA GLN A 180 -3.04 -9.19 -7.23
C GLN A 180 -4.11 -10.16 -7.75
N LEU A 181 -5.39 -9.85 -7.51
CA LEU A 181 -6.53 -10.66 -7.98
C LEU A 181 -6.59 -10.72 -9.50
N ASP A 182 -6.43 -9.59 -10.19
CA ASP A 182 -6.43 -9.52 -11.65
C ASP A 182 -5.32 -10.39 -12.26
N GLN A 183 -4.11 -10.28 -11.70
CA GLN A 183 -2.97 -11.07 -12.15
C GLN A 183 -3.18 -12.57 -11.91
N MET A 184 -3.73 -12.93 -10.76
CA MET A 184 -4.01 -14.32 -10.40
C MET A 184 -5.09 -14.92 -11.30
N MET A 185 -6.23 -14.24 -11.46
CA MET A 185 -7.36 -14.74 -12.26
C MET A 185 -7.07 -14.78 -13.76
N SER A 186 -6.22 -13.88 -14.26
CA SER A 186 -5.75 -13.91 -15.67
C SER A 186 -4.59 -14.87 -15.92
N ASN A 187 -4.06 -15.55 -14.90
CA ASN A 187 -2.84 -16.35 -14.96
C ASN A 187 -1.64 -15.56 -15.51
N ALA A 188 -1.47 -14.34 -15.03
CA ALA A 188 -0.33 -13.49 -15.40
C ALA A 188 1.01 -14.20 -15.14
N PRO A 189 2.10 -13.83 -15.84
CA PRO A 189 3.41 -14.44 -15.64
C PRO A 189 3.84 -14.41 -14.16
N ALA A 190 4.42 -15.51 -13.66
CA ALA A 190 4.82 -15.64 -12.26
C ALA A 190 5.77 -14.52 -11.79
N ALA A 191 6.62 -14.00 -12.68
CA ALA A 191 7.51 -12.89 -12.37
C ALA A 191 6.75 -11.57 -12.12
N GLU A 192 5.64 -11.34 -12.80
CA GLU A 192 4.78 -10.17 -12.58
C GLU A 192 4.02 -10.30 -11.25
N GLN A 193 3.45 -11.48 -10.98
CA GLN A 193 2.78 -11.76 -9.70
C GLN A 193 3.76 -11.63 -8.53
N ALA A 194 4.99 -12.14 -8.64
CA ALA A 194 6.01 -12.01 -7.60
C ALA A 194 6.39 -10.54 -7.34
N LYS A 195 6.51 -9.74 -8.41
CA LYS A 195 6.84 -8.31 -8.29
C LYS A 195 5.74 -7.50 -7.59
N SER A 196 4.48 -7.74 -7.94
CA SER A 196 3.35 -7.06 -7.29
C SER A 196 3.19 -7.51 -5.84
N TRP A 197 3.41 -8.79 -5.55
CA TRP A 197 3.44 -9.30 -4.17
C TRP A 197 4.52 -8.64 -3.32
N GLU A 198 5.76 -8.53 -3.82
CA GLU A 198 6.84 -7.82 -3.14
C GLU A 198 6.50 -6.33 -2.92
N GLY A 199 5.89 -5.68 -3.92
CA GLY A 199 5.43 -4.30 -3.81
C GLY A 199 4.37 -4.12 -2.71
N MET A 200 3.38 -5.02 -2.66
CA MET A 200 2.32 -5.03 -1.65
C MET A 200 2.87 -5.26 -0.24
N GLN A 201 3.84 -6.16 -0.07
CA GLN A 201 4.50 -6.40 1.22
C GLN A 201 5.24 -5.14 1.70
N LYS A 202 6.04 -4.49 0.84
CA LYS A 202 6.75 -3.24 1.17
C LYS A 202 5.78 -2.11 1.54
N HIS A 203 4.68 -2.01 0.81
CA HIS A 203 3.65 -1.03 1.10
C HIS A 203 3.00 -1.29 2.46
N MET A 204 2.68 -2.54 2.77
CA MET A 204 2.12 -2.90 4.07
C MET A 204 3.09 -2.66 5.23
N ASP A 205 4.39 -2.90 5.04
CA ASP A 205 5.40 -2.57 6.03
C ASP A 205 5.43 -1.05 6.32
N MET A 206 5.28 -0.21 5.29
CA MET A 206 5.18 1.25 5.49
C MET A 206 3.93 1.64 6.29
N ILE A 207 2.78 1.02 6.03
CA ILE A 207 1.56 1.26 6.80
C ILE A 207 1.77 0.82 8.26
N ALA A 208 2.33 -0.37 8.48
CA ALA A 208 2.61 -0.90 9.81
C ALA A 208 3.55 0.04 10.61
N ASP A 209 4.57 0.57 9.96
CA ASP A 209 5.51 1.51 10.58
C ASP A 209 4.86 2.84 10.95
N VAL A 210 4.06 3.43 10.06
CA VAL A 210 3.31 4.67 10.34
C VAL A 210 2.38 4.47 11.54
N LEU A 211 1.71 3.33 11.62
CA LEU A 211 0.84 3.01 12.76
C LEU A 211 1.64 2.82 14.05
N ALA A 212 2.76 2.08 14.01
CA ALA A 212 3.64 1.88 15.15
C ALA A 212 4.24 3.20 15.65
N ASP A 213 4.72 4.07 14.75
CA ASP A 213 5.26 5.38 15.10
C ASP A 213 4.22 6.27 15.81
N GLY A 214 3.00 6.29 15.32
CA GLY A 214 1.92 7.05 15.96
C GLY A 214 1.58 6.53 17.34
N ILE A 215 1.50 5.20 17.51
CA ILE A 215 1.29 4.57 18.81
C ILE A 215 2.44 4.89 19.77
N ALA A 216 3.69 4.74 19.33
CA ALA A 216 4.86 5.00 20.15
C ALA A 216 4.93 6.46 20.62
N LYS A 217 4.54 7.42 19.77
CA LYS A 217 4.46 8.85 20.13
C LYS A 217 3.35 9.13 21.15
N GLN A 218 2.21 8.46 21.06
CA GLN A 218 1.07 8.67 21.95
C GLN A 218 1.23 7.92 23.28
N PHE A 219 1.90 6.76 23.28
CA PHE A 219 2.04 5.86 24.43
C PHE A 219 3.51 5.44 24.64
N PRO A 220 4.45 6.38 24.86
CA PRO A 220 5.88 6.07 24.92
C PRO A 220 6.23 5.03 26.02
N ASP A 221 5.50 5.05 27.16
CA ASP A 221 5.76 4.13 28.28
C ASP A 221 5.27 2.69 28.03
N LYS A 222 4.33 2.51 27.09
CA LYS A 222 3.75 1.19 26.74
C LYS A 222 4.36 0.57 25.49
N ALA A 223 5.00 1.37 24.66
CA ALA A 223 5.46 0.95 23.34
C ALA A 223 6.87 0.37 23.33
N ASN A 224 7.66 0.54 24.41
CA ASN A 224 9.06 0.08 24.56
C ASN A 224 9.20 -1.28 25.23
#